data_024917442687e5d8a176764bbceb4ee4
#
_entry.id   024917442687e5d8a176764bbceb4ee4
#
_cell.length_a   1.000
_cell.length_b   1.000
_cell.length_c   1.000
_cell.angle_alpha   90.00
_cell.angle_beta   90.00
_cell.angle_gamma   90.00
#
_symmetry.space_group_name_H-M   'P 1'
#
loop_
_entity.id
_entity.type
_entity.pdbx_description
1 polymer ?
#
loop_
_entity_poly.entity_id
_entity_poly.type
_entity_poly.pdbx_seq_one_letter_code
_entity_poly.pdbx_strand_id
1 'polypeptide(L)'
;MSAPGTTSRRSVLVGAGRVVLAVVVGGSVWGCTSAPEATPPPPPDPDDALREATADRERALLALYDAALLAAPELAGRLLPLRAHHEVHLAEVTEPASAAPSPTASAAAASPSSSPLPLMPLPPGDPLAVLAEVERTAGAAHAADALAARDNGLAALLASLSASEQSHPVALA
;
A
#
# COMPACT_ATOMS: atom_id res chain seq x y z
N MET A 1 -30.17 -22.35 36.69
CA MET A 1 -29.74 -21.82 35.37
C MET A 1 -28.40 -21.10 35.60
N SER A 2 -27.29 -21.78 35.27
CA SER A 2 -25.92 -21.32 35.54
C SER A 2 -25.33 -20.75 34.28
N ALA A 3 -24.76 -19.54 34.41
CA ALA A 3 -24.08 -18.83 33.30
C ALA A 3 -22.65 -19.35 33.12
N PRO A 4 -22.14 -19.53 31.90
CA PRO A 4 -20.75 -19.92 31.66
C PRO A 4 -19.81 -18.71 31.75
N GLY A 5 -18.70 -18.91 32.49
CA GLY A 5 -17.65 -17.94 32.69
C GLY A 5 -16.78 -17.70 31.45
N THR A 6 -16.47 -16.45 31.18
CA THR A 6 -15.53 -15.99 30.17
C THR A 6 -14.10 -16.20 30.64
N THR A 7 -13.38 -17.12 30.02
CA THR A 7 -11.94 -17.36 30.25
C THR A 7 -11.12 -16.29 29.52
N SER A 8 -10.44 -15.44 30.28
CA SER A 8 -9.49 -14.44 29.80
C SER A 8 -8.19 -15.11 29.30
N ARG A 9 -7.81 -14.86 28.05
CA ARG A 9 -6.59 -15.36 27.41
C ARG A 9 -5.35 -14.49 27.68
N ARG A 10 -5.21 -14.01 28.92
CA ARG A 10 -4.07 -13.20 29.35
C ARG A 10 -3.25 -13.92 30.41
N SER A 11 -2.67 -15.04 30.15
CA SER A 11 -1.68 -15.62 31.08
C SER A 11 -0.90 -16.75 30.39
N VAL A 12 0.06 -16.43 29.55
CA VAL A 12 1.24 -17.29 29.33
C VAL A 12 2.35 -16.41 28.75
N LEU A 13 3.22 -15.89 29.59
CA LEU A 13 4.59 -15.54 29.26
C LEU A 13 5.33 -15.13 30.56
N VAL A 14 5.59 -16.14 31.38
CA VAL A 14 6.66 -16.06 32.40
C VAL A 14 7.43 -17.36 32.31
N GLY A 15 8.67 -17.32 31.90
CA GLY A 15 9.49 -18.51 31.90
C GLY A 15 10.88 -18.32 31.33
N ALA A 16 11.82 -18.24 32.25
CA ALA A 16 13.19 -18.73 32.19
C ALA A 16 14.29 -17.77 31.72
N GLY A 17 14.74 -16.96 32.68
CA GLY A 17 16.12 -16.48 32.71
C GLY A 17 17.07 -17.63 33.05
N ARG A 18 18.07 -17.89 32.19
CA ARG A 18 19.25 -18.69 32.54
C ARG A 18 20.45 -17.75 32.68
N VAL A 19 20.88 -17.60 33.93
CA VAL A 19 22.17 -17.00 34.30
C VAL A 19 23.26 -18.00 33.93
N VAL A 20 24.13 -17.65 33.01
CA VAL A 20 25.38 -18.36 32.73
C VAL A 20 26.50 -17.53 33.30
N LEU A 21 27.09 -18.03 34.37
CA LEU A 21 28.30 -17.49 35.00
C LEU A 21 29.49 -17.95 34.14
N ALA A 22 30.13 -17.05 33.40
CA ALA A 22 31.36 -17.34 32.67
C ALA A 22 32.58 -16.84 33.47
N VAL A 23 33.45 -17.77 33.82
CA VAL A 23 34.73 -17.55 34.46
C VAL A 23 35.69 -16.94 33.46
N VAL A 24 36.25 -15.74 33.83
CA VAL A 24 37.29 -15.08 33.06
C VAL A 24 38.64 -15.70 33.42
N VAL A 25 39.24 -16.45 32.46
CA VAL A 25 40.67 -16.82 32.50
C VAL A 25 41.41 -15.90 31.54
N GLY A 26 42.34 -15.12 32.08
CA GLY A 26 43.14 -14.19 31.32
C GLY A 26 44.06 -14.89 30.32
N GLY A 27 44.04 -14.39 29.08
CA GLY A 27 44.96 -14.73 28.01
C GLY A 27 45.11 -13.53 27.10
N SER A 28 46.26 -12.86 27.17
CA SER A 28 46.68 -11.80 26.27
C SER A 28 46.90 -12.36 24.89
N VAL A 29 46.02 -12.14 23.94
CA VAL A 29 46.26 -12.45 22.53
C VAL A 29 46.14 -11.17 21.72
N TRP A 30 47.20 -10.92 20.97
CA TRP A 30 47.37 -9.87 20.00
C TRP A 30 46.17 -9.67 19.14
N GLY A 31 45.70 -8.40 19.05
CA GLY A 31 44.52 -8.03 18.28
C GLY A 31 44.69 -8.24 16.80
N CYS A 32 43.95 -9.18 16.26
CA CYS A 32 43.41 -9.04 14.93
C CYS A 32 42.13 -8.21 15.08
N THR A 33 42.17 -6.95 14.72
CA THR A 33 40.99 -6.14 14.46
C THR A 33 40.31 -6.70 13.23
N SER A 34 39.54 -7.78 13.41
CA SER A 34 38.55 -8.16 12.39
C SER A 34 37.58 -6.99 12.31
N ALA A 35 37.57 -6.31 11.19
CA ALA A 35 36.53 -5.36 10.89
C ALA A 35 35.18 -6.05 11.14
N PRO A 36 34.21 -5.40 11.78
CA PRO A 36 32.90 -6.01 11.97
C PRO A 36 32.37 -6.41 10.59
N GLU A 37 32.17 -7.70 10.41
CA GLU A 37 31.59 -8.26 9.19
C GLU A 37 30.23 -7.56 9.02
N ALA A 38 30.09 -6.80 7.91
CA ALA A 38 28.88 -6.04 7.65
C ALA A 38 27.71 -7.02 7.63
N THR A 39 26.80 -6.87 8.58
CA THR A 39 25.55 -7.66 8.61
C THR A 39 24.89 -7.49 7.24
N PRO A 40 24.57 -8.57 6.52
CA PRO A 40 23.88 -8.45 5.24
C PRO A 40 22.57 -7.68 5.45
N PRO A 41 22.17 -6.80 4.51
CA PRO A 41 20.92 -6.07 4.62
C PRO A 41 19.76 -7.06 4.80
N PRO A 42 18.73 -6.69 5.59
CA PRO A 42 17.56 -7.54 5.74
C PRO A 42 16.91 -7.78 4.37
N PRO A 43 16.28 -8.94 4.15
CA PRO A 43 15.55 -9.18 2.92
C PRO A 43 14.44 -8.13 2.75
N PRO A 44 14.12 -7.74 1.49
CA PRO A 44 13.04 -6.80 1.20
C PRO A 44 11.73 -7.26 1.84
N ASP A 45 10.95 -6.31 2.37
CA ASP A 45 9.62 -6.61 2.87
C ASP A 45 8.70 -6.91 1.66
N PRO A 46 8.00 -8.06 1.64
CA PRO A 46 7.06 -8.36 0.56
C PRO A 46 5.91 -7.36 0.46
N ASP A 47 5.56 -6.67 1.54
CA ASP A 47 4.56 -5.61 1.53
C ASP A 47 5.05 -4.35 0.80
N ASP A 48 6.36 -4.09 0.75
CA ASP A 48 6.93 -3.02 -0.06
C ASP A 48 6.70 -3.28 -1.56
N ALA A 49 6.84 -4.52 -2.01
CA ALA A 49 6.56 -4.90 -3.39
C ALA A 49 5.06 -4.75 -3.74
N LEU A 50 4.15 -5.05 -2.80
CA LEU A 50 2.72 -4.83 -3.00
C LEU A 50 2.39 -3.33 -3.09
N ARG A 51 2.99 -2.50 -2.25
CA ARG A 51 2.83 -1.03 -2.30
C ARG A 51 3.31 -0.47 -3.64
N GLU A 52 4.47 -0.89 -4.11
CA GLU A 52 5.03 -0.45 -5.40
C GLU A 52 4.14 -0.87 -6.56
N ALA A 53 3.72 -2.14 -6.61
CA ALA A 53 2.82 -2.64 -7.66
C ALA A 53 1.47 -1.92 -7.67
N THR A 54 0.93 -1.59 -6.49
CA THR A 54 -0.29 -0.79 -6.35
C THR A 54 -0.08 0.63 -6.87
N ALA A 55 0.99 1.30 -6.46
CA ALA A 55 1.30 2.65 -6.92
C ALA A 55 1.47 2.70 -8.45
N ASP A 56 2.09 1.70 -9.06
CA ASP A 56 2.24 1.62 -10.51
C ASP A 56 0.89 1.43 -11.22
N ARG A 57 -0.02 0.65 -10.62
CA ARG A 57 -1.38 0.46 -11.14
C ARG A 57 -2.18 1.76 -11.09
N GLU A 58 -2.12 2.50 -9.99
CA GLU A 58 -2.78 3.80 -9.86
C GLU A 58 -2.23 4.83 -10.86
N ARG A 59 -0.91 4.86 -11.08
CA ARG A 59 -0.30 5.72 -12.13
C ARG A 59 -0.78 5.35 -13.53
N ALA A 60 -0.91 4.04 -13.82
CA ALA A 60 -1.42 3.59 -15.12
C ALA A 60 -2.88 3.98 -15.32
N LEU A 61 -3.73 3.88 -14.29
CA LEU A 61 -5.11 4.34 -14.32
C LEU A 61 -5.19 5.85 -14.58
N LEU A 62 -4.44 6.65 -13.83
CA LEU A 62 -4.37 8.11 -14.06
C LEU A 62 -4.00 8.46 -15.51
N ALA A 63 -3.01 7.76 -16.08
CA ALA A 63 -2.61 7.98 -17.47
C ALA A 63 -3.72 7.62 -18.47
N LEU A 64 -4.51 6.57 -18.19
CA LEU A 64 -5.66 6.19 -19.03
C LEU A 64 -6.81 7.20 -18.93
N TYR A 65 -7.10 7.71 -17.73
CA TYR A 65 -8.08 8.79 -17.56
C TYR A 65 -7.65 10.06 -18.29
N ASP A 66 -6.37 10.43 -18.24
CA ASP A 66 -5.84 11.58 -18.97
C ASP A 66 -5.96 11.38 -20.49
N ALA A 67 -5.68 10.17 -21.00
CA ALA A 67 -5.84 9.84 -22.41
C ALA A 67 -7.32 9.88 -22.83
N ALA A 68 -8.24 9.39 -21.98
CA ALA A 68 -9.66 9.44 -22.24
C ALA A 68 -10.22 10.88 -22.27
N LEU A 69 -9.78 11.72 -21.33
CA LEU A 69 -10.12 13.15 -21.29
C LEU A 69 -9.61 13.90 -22.50
N LEU A 70 -8.43 13.54 -23.02
CA LEU A 70 -7.89 14.12 -24.25
C LEU A 70 -8.68 13.69 -25.49
N ALA A 71 -9.11 12.41 -25.56
CA ALA A 71 -9.85 11.85 -26.68
C ALA A 71 -11.33 12.28 -26.69
N ALA A 72 -11.93 12.49 -25.52
CA ALA A 72 -13.35 12.81 -25.34
C ALA A 72 -13.54 13.85 -24.22
N PRO A 73 -13.18 15.13 -24.48
CA PRO A 73 -13.24 16.19 -23.45
C PRO A 73 -14.65 16.46 -22.94
N GLU A 74 -15.69 16.12 -23.69
CA GLU A 74 -17.09 16.21 -23.26
C GLU A 74 -17.42 15.28 -22.08
N LEU A 75 -16.62 14.25 -21.82
CA LEU A 75 -16.76 13.35 -20.69
C LEU A 75 -16.14 13.89 -19.39
N ALA A 76 -15.54 15.09 -19.42
CA ALA A 76 -14.79 15.63 -18.28
C ALA A 76 -15.62 15.68 -16.98
N GLY A 77 -16.89 16.07 -17.07
CA GLY A 77 -17.79 16.12 -15.89
C GLY A 77 -17.98 14.77 -15.19
N ARG A 78 -17.77 13.66 -15.92
CA ARG A 78 -17.91 12.29 -15.45
C ARG A 78 -16.56 11.70 -15.02
N LEU A 79 -15.50 11.96 -15.78
CA LEU A 79 -14.20 11.34 -15.58
C LEU A 79 -13.35 12.03 -14.50
N LEU A 80 -13.42 13.36 -14.37
CA LEU A 80 -12.58 14.10 -13.41
C LEU A 80 -12.79 13.68 -11.95
N PRO A 81 -14.03 13.43 -11.45
CA PRO A 81 -14.20 12.93 -10.10
C PRO A 81 -13.55 11.56 -9.85
N LEU A 82 -13.66 10.64 -10.81
CA LEU A 82 -13.06 9.30 -10.70
C LEU A 82 -11.53 9.37 -10.76
N ARG A 83 -11.00 10.19 -11.67
CA ARG A 83 -9.57 10.47 -11.74
C ARG A 83 -9.02 11.02 -10.42
N ALA A 84 -9.77 11.91 -9.76
CA ALA A 84 -9.38 12.46 -8.46
C ALA A 84 -9.33 11.38 -7.36
N HIS A 85 -10.16 10.34 -7.42
CA HIS A 85 -10.05 9.20 -6.50
C HIS A 85 -8.70 8.49 -6.67
N HIS A 86 -8.24 8.24 -7.91
CA HIS A 86 -6.93 7.61 -8.15
C HIS A 86 -5.75 8.47 -7.69
N GLU A 87 -5.86 9.82 -7.73
CA GLU A 87 -4.85 10.70 -7.14
C GLU A 87 -4.74 10.49 -5.62
N VAL A 88 -5.88 10.37 -4.94
CA VAL A 88 -5.94 10.08 -3.50
C VAL A 88 -5.38 8.68 -3.22
N HIS A 89 -5.80 7.66 -3.97
CA HIS A 89 -5.31 6.28 -3.82
C HIS A 89 -3.79 6.21 -3.95
N LEU A 90 -3.23 6.87 -4.98
CA LEU A 90 -1.78 6.93 -5.19
C LEU A 90 -1.07 7.60 -4.01
N ALA A 91 -1.62 8.69 -3.48
CA ALA A 91 -1.05 9.37 -2.32
C ALA A 91 -1.05 8.44 -1.09
N GLU A 92 -2.17 7.80 -0.79
CA GLU A 92 -2.31 6.90 0.38
C GLU A 92 -1.36 5.70 0.32
N VAL A 93 -1.15 5.10 -0.86
CA VAL A 93 -0.26 3.94 -1.00
C VAL A 93 1.21 4.30 -0.96
N THR A 94 1.56 5.55 -1.34
CA THR A 94 2.94 6.04 -1.35
C THR A 94 3.35 6.70 -0.03
N GLU A 95 2.42 7.05 0.85
CA GLU A 95 2.75 7.56 2.18
C GLU A 95 3.41 6.46 3.03
N PRO A 96 4.52 6.76 3.73
CA PRO A 96 5.12 5.79 4.62
C PRO A 96 4.15 5.47 5.77
N ALA A 97 3.98 4.20 6.09
CA ALA A 97 3.07 3.65 7.12
C ALA A 97 3.28 4.20 8.56
N SER A 98 4.11 5.22 8.74
CA SER A 98 4.48 5.82 10.04
C SER A 98 3.62 7.01 10.47
N ALA A 99 2.66 7.45 9.68
CA ALA A 99 1.74 8.52 10.06
C ALA A 99 0.46 7.95 10.66
N ALA A 100 0.49 7.62 11.97
CA ALA A 100 -0.76 7.51 12.72
C ALA A 100 -1.56 8.82 12.54
N PRO A 101 -2.87 8.77 12.20
CA PRO A 101 -3.64 9.98 11.98
C PRO A 101 -3.74 10.77 13.29
N SER A 102 -2.96 11.83 13.40
CA SER A 102 -3.21 12.88 14.39
C SER A 102 -4.41 13.69 13.88
N PRO A 103 -5.50 13.82 14.65
CA PRO A 103 -6.72 14.48 14.21
C PRO A 103 -6.59 16.01 14.25
N THR A 104 -5.52 16.56 13.72
CA THR A 104 -5.36 18.02 13.62
C THR A 104 -4.32 18.34 12.54
N ALA A 105 -4.68 18.16 11.30
CA ALA A 105 -3.93 18.77 10.20
C ALA A 105 -4.92 19.49 9.29
N SER A 106 -5.00 20.80 9.52
CA SER A 106 -5.53 21.76 8.57
C SER A 106 -4.89 21.51 7.20
N ALA A 107 -5.73 21.38 6.18
CA ALA A 107 -5.31 21.16 4.81
C ALA A 107 -4.43 22.32 4.34
N ALA A 108 -3.11 22.13 4.43
CA ALA A 108 -2.16 22.89 3.64
C ALA A 108 -2.00 22.11 2.34
N ALA A 109 -2.58 22.65 1.26
CA ALA A 109 -2.44 22.16 -0.09
C ALA A 109 -0.96 22.14 -0.46
N ALA A 110 -0.30 20.98 -0.28
CA ALA A 110 0.94 20.69 -0.95
C ALA A 110 0.56 20.42 -2.43
N SER A 111 0.86 21.35 -3.31
CA SER A 111 0.77 21.12 -4.75
C SER A 111 1.72 19.97 -5.10
N PRO A 112 1.24 18.81 -5.54
CA PRO A 112 2.11 17.76 -6.01
C PRO A 112 2.85 18.27 -7.24
N SER A 113 4.17 18.28 -7.23
CA SER A 113 4.99 18.42 -8.44
C SER A 113 4.81 17.14 -9.24
N SER A 114 3.72 17.07 -9.99
CA SER A 114 3.44 15.97 -10.89
C SER A 114 4.40 16.08 -12.07
N SER A 115 5.44 15.27 -12.11
CA SER A 115 6.11 14.96 -13.38
C SER A 115 5.04 14.41 -14.33
N PRO A 116 4.95 14.91 -15.58
CA PRO A 116 3.97 14.40 -16.53
C PRO A 116 4.24 12.91 -16.75
N LEU A 117 3.24 12.10 -16.44
CA LEU A 117 3.25 10.67 -16.75
C LEU A 117 3.29 10.52 -18.29
N PRO A 118 4.02 9.51 -18.81
CA PRO A 118 3.99 9.24 -20.23
C PRO A 118 2.54 8.96 -20.66
N LEU A 119 2.03 9.71 -21.63
CA LEU A 119 0.70 9.49 -22.21
C LEU A 119 0.66 8.07 -22.78
N MET A 120 -0.12 7.20 -22.15
CA MET A 120 -0.46 5.90 -22.72
C MET A 120 -1.55 6.09 -23.78
N PRO A 121 -1.38 5.51 -24.99
CA PRO A 121 -2.46 5.56 -25.96
C PRO A 121 -3.67 4.80 -25.42
N LEU A 122 -4.86 5.41 -25.50
CA LEU A 122 -6.09 4.75 -25.14
C LEU A 122 -6.31 3.55 -26.11
N PRO A 123 -6.62 2.36 -25.60
CA PRO A 123 -7.00 1.23 -26.47
C PRO A 123 -8.18 1.60 -27.38
N PRO A 124 -8.29 1.02 -28.60
CA PRO A 124 -9.39 1.31 -29.48
C PRO A 124 -10.72 0.85 -28.87
N GLY A 125 -11.75 1.69 -28.96
CA GLY A 125 -13.08 1.41 -28.43
C GLY A 125 -13.76 2.62 -27.81
N ASP A 126 -14.90 2.40 -27.18
CA ASP A 126 -15.56 3.40 -26.35
C ASP A 126 -14.73 3.68 -25.10
N PRO A 127 -14.29 4.92 -24.85
CA PRO A 127 -13.47 5.27 -23.69
C PRO A 127 -14.07 4.83 -22.36
N LEU A 128 -15.38 4.93 -22.19
CA LEU A 128 -16.05 4.55 -20.94
C LEU A 128 -16.03 3.03 -20.74
N ALA A 129 -16.25 2.27 -21.79
CA ALA A 129 -16.20 0.80 -21.73
C ALA A 129 -14.77 0.31 -21.42
N VAL A 130 -13.77 0.93 -22.03
CA VAL A 130 -12.35 0.63 -21.78
C VAL A 130 -12.00 0.91 -20.31
N LEU A 131 -12.33 2.09 -19.81
CA LEU A 131 -12.08 2.46 -18.42
C LEU A 131 -12.82 1.51 -17.47
N ALA A 132 -14.10 1.19 -17.71
CA ALA A 132 -14.85 0.29 -16.86
C ALA A 132 -14.25 -1.12 -16.77
N GLU A 133 -13.62 -1.62 -17.84
CA GLU A 133 -12.92 -2.92 -17.82
C GLU A 133 -11.61 -2.85 -17.04
N VAL A 134 -10.84 -1.78 -17.22
CA VAL A 134 -9.58 -1.58 -16.49
C VAL A 134 -9.84 -1.43 -15.01
N GLU A 135 -10.88 -0.68 -14.60
CA GLU A 135 -11.31 -0.54 -13.21
C GLU A 135 -11.67 -1.89 -12.57
N ARG A 136 -12.43 -2.75 -13.27
CA ARG A 136 -12.75 -4.08 -12.77
C ARG A 136 -11.50 -4.94 -12.56
N THR A 137 -10.56 -4.82 -13.48
CA THR A 137 -9.30 -5.56 -13.43
C THR A 137 -8.44 -5.07 -12.28
N ALA A 138 -8.33 -3.76 -12.08
CA ALA A 138 -7.58 -3.14 -10.99
C ALA A 138 -8.19 -3.49 -9.63
N GLY A 139 -9.51 -3.36 -9.48
CA GLY A 139 -10.20 -3.73 -8.25
C GLY A 139 -10.02 -5.21 -7.88
N ALA A 140 -10.04 -6.11 -8.87
CA ALA A 140 -9.76 -7.53 -8.63
C ALA A 140 -8.30 -7.78 -8.20
N ALA A 141 -7.34 -7.06 -8.79
CA ALA A 141 -5.94 -7.14 -8.40
C ALA A 141 -5.72 -6.63 -6.97
N HIS A 142 -6.29 -5.48 -6.58
CA HIS A 142 -6.22 -4.98 -5.21
C HIS A 142 -6.85 -5.92 -4.20
N ALA A 143 -7.94 -6.61 -4.54
CA ALA A 143 -8.51 -7.65 -3.68
C ALA A 143 -7.55 -8.81 -3.44
N ALA A 144 -6.85 -9.26 -4.49
CA ALA A 144 -5.85 -10.32 -4.38
C ALA A 144 -4.64 -9.88 -3.55
N ASP A 145 -4.17 -8.65 -3.75
CA ASP A 145 -3.05 -8.06 -3.02
C ASP A 145 -3.40 -7.87 -1.52
N ALA A 146 -4.64 -7.48 -1.21
CA ALA A 146 -5.14 -7.38 0.17
C ALA A 146 -5.06 -8.73 0.93
N LEU A 147 -5.32 -9.84 0.23
CA LEU A 147 -5.19 -11.19 0.81
C LEU A 147 -3.73 -11.63 0.97
N ALA A 148 -2.81 -11.09 0.19
CA ALA A 148 -1.40 -11.41 0.23
C ALA A 148 -0.62 -10.55 1.23
N ALA A 149 -1.10 -9.37 1.58
CA ALA A 149 -0.47 -8.45 2.51
C ALA A 149 -0.32 -9.06 3.91
N ARG A 150 0.83 -8.81 4.54
CA ARG A 150 1.16 -9.27 5.90
C ARG A 150 0.81 -8.22 6.94
N ASP A 151 0.93 -6.94 6.59
CA ASP A 151 0.52 -5.82 7.41
C ASP A 151 -0.99 -5.60 7.30
N ASN A 152 -1.69 -5.59 8.44
CA ASN A 152 -3.14 -5.44 8.47
C ASN A 152 -3.61 -4.05 7.98
N GLY A 153 -2.79 -3.02 8.14
CA GLY A 153 -3.08 -1.67 7.65
C GLY A 153 -3.05 -1.64 6.13
N LEU A 154 -2.01 -2.23 5.53
CA LEU A 154 -1.92 -2.38 4.08
C LEU A 154 -3.06 -3.23 3.53
N ALA A 155 -3.37 -4.37 4.16
CA ALA A 155 -4.49 -5.21 3.75
C ALA A 155 -5.82 -4.44 3.76
N ALA A 156 -6.08 -3.64 4.79
CA ALA A 156 -7.28 -2.81 4.88
C ALA A 156 -7.32 -1.71 3.81
N LEU A 157 -6.18 -1.04 3.55
CA LEU A 157 -6.06 -0.06 2.49
C LEU A 157 -6.37 -0.68 1.13
N LEU A 158 -5.71 -1.79 0.76
CA LEU A 158 -5.91 -2.47 -0.52
C LEU A 158 -7.35 -2.96 -0.71
N ALA A 159 -7.99 -3.44 0.36
CA ALA A 159 -9.40 -3.82 0.33
C ALA A 159 -10.31 -2.60 0.08
N SER A 160 -9.97 -1.43 0.66
CA SER A 160 -10.69 -0.18 0.41
C SER A 160 -10.54 0.30 -1.02
N LEU A 161 -9.32 0.26 -1.58
CA LEU A 161 -9.06 0.59 -2.99
C LEU A 161 -9.86 -0.33 -3.91
N SER A 162 -9.83 -1.65 -3.66
CA SER A 162 -10.63 -2.63 -4.41
C SER A 162 -12.12 -2.28 -4.43
N ALA A 163 -12.69 -1.93 -3.27
CA ALA A 163 -14.11 -1.58 -3.18
C ALA A 163 -14.45 -0.29 -3.95
N SER A 164 -13.57 0.71 -3.88
CA SER A 164 -13.69 1.96 -4.63
C SER A 164 -13.73 1.70 -6.13
N GLU A 165 -12.73 1.00 -6.67
CA GLU A 165 -12.59 0.72 -8.10
C GLU A 165 -13.70 -0.18 -8.64
N GLN A 166 -14.20 -1.13 -7.84
CA GLN A 166 -15.38 -1.92 -8.22
C GLN A 166 -16.66 -1.08 -8.34
N SER A 167 -16.73 0.09 -7.72
CA SER A 167 -17.85 1.03 -7.85
C SER A 167 -17.75 1.91 -9.11
N HIS A 168 -16.54 2.20 -9.61
CA HIS A 168 -16.31 3.07 -10.74
C HIS A 168 -16.99 2.60 -12.05
N PRO A 169 -17.02 1.30 -12.41
CA PRO A 169 -17.76 0.81 -13.58
C PRO A 169 -19.25 1.19 -13.60
N VAL A 170 -19.87 1.30 -12.42
CA VAL A 170 -21.27 1.74 -12.32
C VAL A 170 -21.40 3.23 -12.67
N ALA A 171 -20.44 4.04 -12.26
CA ALA A 171 -20.39 5.46 -12.61
C ALA A 171 -20.00 5.68 -14.08
N LEU A 172 -19.32 4.72 -14.70
CA LEU A 172 -18.92 4.73 -16.13
C LEU A 172 -20.00 4.15 -17.08
N ALA A 173 -21.02 3.46 -16.58
CA ALA A 173 -22.17 2.93 -17.36
C ALA A 173 -23.25 4.02 -17.71
#